data_a3dc45a37183a56faed264c142292927
#
_entry.id   a3dc45a37183a56faed264c142292927
#
_cell.length_a   1.000
_cell.length_b   1.000
_cell.length_c   1.000
_cell.angle_alpha   90.00
_cell.angle_beta   90.00
_cell.angle_gamma   90.00
#
_symmetry.space_group_name_H-M   'P 1'
#
loop_
_entity.id
_entity.type
_entity.pdbx_description
1 polymer ?
#
loop_
_entity_poly.entity_id
_entity_poly.type
_entity_poly.pdbx_seq_one_letter_code
_entity_poly.pdbx_strand_id
1 'polypeptide(L)'
;MVAWHELFPVGREPSMEDVADYVGNPLWDAFIRFVDEAYGAQPRIEYSRCGAAPGWNVKYKARGRALCTVYPHDGFLICMVSVGSK
;
A
#
# COMPACT_ATOMS: atom_id res chain seq x y z
N MET A 1 -0.15 9.28 18.90
CA MET A 1 -0.15 8.45 17.68
C MET A 1 0.34 9.29 16.51
N VAL A 2 1.31 8.77 15.78
CA VAL A 2 1.94 9.53 14.70
C VAL A 2 1.33 9.12 13.37
N ALA A 3 0.99 10.12 12.56
CA ALA A 3 0.42 9.85 11.25
C ALA A 3 1.46 9.24 10.32
N TRP A 4 0.98 8.41 9.39
CA TRP A 4 1.85 7.72 8.44
C TRP A 4 2.76 8.66 7.68
N HIS A 5 2.21 9.77 7.17
CA HIS A 5 3.01 10.70 6.40
C HIS A 5 4.00 11.49 7.24
N GLU A 6 3.82 11.49 8.56
CA GLU A 6 4.78 12.12 9.47
C GLU A 6 5.94 11.18 9.79
N LEU A 7 5.64 9.88 9.88
CA LEU A 7 6.69 8.88 10.09
C LEU A 7 7.58 8.75 8.88
N PHE A 8 6.99 8.79 7.71
CA PHE A 8 7.72 8.61 6.46
C PHE A 8 7.46 9.78 5.52
N PRO A 9 8.16 10.90 5.72
CA PRO A 9 8.04 12.03 4.80
C PRO A 9 8.66 11.67 3.44
N VAL A 10 8.52 12.57 2.49
CA VAL A 10 8.92 12.30 1.11
C VAL A 10 10.38 11.85 0.98
N GLY A 11 11.23 12.32 1.87
CA GLY A 11 12.65 11.95 1.83
C GLY A 11 12.97 10.63 2.50
N ARG A 12 11.98 9.94 3.03
CA ARG A 12 12.20 8.68 3.75
C ARG A 12 11.26 7.61 3.24
N GLU A 13 11.73 6.84 2.29
CA GLU A 13 10.92 5.76 1.70
C GLU A 13 10.84 4.58 2.66
N PRO A 14 9.61 4.13 3.01
CA PRO A 14 9.45 2.95 3.85
C PRO A 14 9.72 1.68 3.06
N SER A 15 10.03 0.61 3.80
CA SER A 15 10.11 -0.72 3.21
C SER A 15 8.76 -1.40 3.38
N MET A 16 8.59 -2.56 2.75
CA MET A 16 7.37 -3.34 2.94
C MET A 16 7.22 -3.79 4.40
N GLU A 17 8.35 -4.02 5.06
CA GLU A 17 8.36 -4.36 6.47
C GLU A 17 7.86 -3.20 7.33
N ASP A 18 8.27 -1.99 6.98
CA ASP A 18 7.81 -0.79 7.68
C ASP A 18 6.30 -0.64 7.55
N VAL A 19 5.77 -0.91 6.36
CA VAL A 19 4.34 -0.84 6.12
C VAL A 19 3.62 -1.87 6.99
N ALA A 20 4.13 -3.09 7.02
CA ALA A 20 3.53 -4.16 7.82
C ALA A 20 3.50 -3.80 9.30
N ASP A 21 4.59 -3.22 9.80
CA ASP A 21 4.68 -2.82 11.21
C ASP A 21 3.67 -1.73 11.53
N TYR A 22 3.54 -0.76 10.65
CA TYR A 22 2.62 0.34 10.89
C TYR A 22 1.16 -0.12 10.88
N VAL A 23 0.80 -0.97 9.91
CA VAL A 23 -0.55 -1.50 9.83
C VAL A 23 -0.86 -2.36 11.06
N GLY A 24 0.10 -3.20 11.47
CA GLY A 24 -0.02 -3.98 12.69
C GLY A 24 -1.23 -4.88 12.76
N ASN A 25 -1.72 -5.34 11.60
CA ASN A 25 -2.92 -6.15 11.52
C ASN A 25 -2.61 -7.42 10.75
N PRO A 26 -2.97 -8.61 11.28
CA PRO A 26 -2.67 -9.86 10.58
C PRO A 26 -3.32 -9.96 9.21
N LEU A 27 -4.34 -9.17 8.94
CA LEU A 27 -4.94 -9.14 7.61
C LEU A 27 -3.96 -8.65 6.55
N TRP A 28 -2.93 -7.90 6.96
CA TRP A 28 -1.91 -7.44 6.02
C TRP A 28 -1.20 -8.61 5.37
N ASP A 29 -0.76 -9.58 6.17
CA ASP A 29 -0.06 -10.75 5.64
C ASP A 29 -0.97 -11.57 4.74
N ALA A 30 -2.23 -11.72 5.12
CA ALA A 30 -3.21 -12.45 4.31
C ALA A 30 -3.45 -11.74 2.99
N PHE A 31 -3.53 -10.43 3.01
CA PHE A 31 -3.74 -9.64 1.82
C PHE A 31 -2.56 -9.77 0.84
N ILE A 32 -1.34 -9.62 1.35
CA ILE A 32 -0.15 -9.73 0.51
C ILE A 32 -0.08 -11.09 -0.15
N ARG A 33 -0.32 -12.14 0.64
CA ARG A 33 -0.28 -13.50 0.14
C ARG A 33 -1.35 -13.73 -0.93
N PHE A 34 -2.54 -13.21 -0.67
CA PHE A 34 -3.64 -13.35 -1.63
C PHE A 34 -3.29 -12.70 -2.97
N VAL A 35 -2.78 -11.48 -2.94
CA VAL A 35 -2.46 -10.76 -4.16
C VAL A 35 -1.35 -11.46 -4.93
N ASP A 36 -0.34 -11.94 -4.19
CA ASP A 36 0.79 -12.63 -4.82
C ASP A 36 0.33 -13.94 -5.49
N GLU A 37 -0.46 -14.73 -4.77
CA GLU A 37 -0.88 -16.03 -5.27
C GLU A 37 -1.94 -15.95 -6.36
N ALA A 38 -2.86 -15.01 -6.21
CA ALA A 38 -3.96 -14.91 -7.16
C ALA A 38 -3.57 -14.20 -8.45
N TYR A 39 -2.71 -13.21 -8.36
CA TYR A 39 -2.40 -12.36 -9.50
C TYR A 39 -0.93 -12.29 -9.87
N GLY A 40 -0.05 -12.75 -8.99
CA GLY A 40 1.37 -12.59 -9.22
C GLY A 40 1.79 -11.14 -9.26
N ALA A 41 1.06 -10.27 -8.57
CA ALA A 41 1.31 -8.84 -8.64
C ALA A 41 2.52 -8.46 -7.81
N GLN A 42 3.24 -7.45 -8.30
CA GLN A 42 4.43 -6.96 -7.64
C GLN A 42 4.10 -5.66 -6.89
N PRO A 43 4.52 -5.55 -5.62
CA PRO A 43 4.31 -4.31 -4.88
C PRO A 43 5.30 -3.24 -5.30
N ARG A 44 4.83 -2.00 -5.27
CA ARG A 44 5.68 -0.86 -5.55
C ARG A 44 5.30 0.27 -4.59
N ILE A 45 6.28 0.81 -3.90
CA ILE A 45 6.04 1.88 -2.95
C ILE A 45 6.22 3.20 -3.68
N GLU A 46 5.18 4.05 -3.65
CA GLU A 46 5.19 5.33 -4.33
C GLU A 46 4.69 6.42 -3.40
N TYR A 47 5.19 7.62 -3.58
CA TYR A 47 4.79 8.76 -2.77
C TYR A 47 3.65 9.50 -3.47
N SER A 48 2.58 9.78 -2.72
CA SER A 48 1.44 10.52 -3.24
C SER A 48 1.37 11.89 -2.59
N ARG A 49 1.16 12.89 -3.40
CA ARG A 49 0.95 14.26 -2.92
C ARG A 49 -0.52 14.64 -2.92
N CYS A 50 -1.37 13.66 -3.16
CA CYS A 50 -2.81 13.87 -3.16
C CYS A 50 -3.29 14.31 -1.78
N GLY A 51 -4.10 15.37 -1.72
CA GLY A 51 -4.56 15.89 -0.46
C GLY A 51 -5.43 14.94 0.33
N ALA A 52 -6.12 14.02 -0.36
CA ALA A 52 -7.00 13.08 0.31
C ALA A 52 -6.23 11.95 0.99
N ALA A 53 -5.08 11.57 0.45
CA ALA A 53 -4.29 10.48 1.00
C ALA A 53 -2.81 10.74 0.74
N PRO A 54 -2.23 11.71 1.45
CA PRO A 54 -0.83 12.05 1.23
C PRO A 54 0.10 11.00 1.82
N GLY A 55 1.30 10.91 1.27
CA GLY A 55 2.34 10.05 1.78
C GLY A 55 2.58 8.83 0.91
N TRP A 56 3.40 7.93 1.44
CA TRP A 56 3.77 6.72 0.73
C TRP A 56 2.62 5.72 0.72
N ASN A 57 2.43 5.07 -0.40
CA ASN A 57 1.44 4.01 -0.52
C ASN A 57 2.03 2.84 -1.27
N VAL A 58 1.32 1.72 -1.28
CA VAL A 58 1.79 0.51 -1.95
C VAL A 58 0.87 0.25 -3.13
N LYS A 59 1.45 0.22 -4.31
CA LYS A 59 0.70 -0.09 -5.53
C LYS A 59 1.05 -1.47 -6.01
N TYR A 60 0.04 -2.24 -6.32
CA TYR A 60 0.22 -3.58 -6.87
C TYR A 60 -0.11 -3.57 -8.35
N LYS A 61 0.82 -4.05 -9.14
CA LYS A 61 0.66 -4.11 -10.59
C LYS A 61 0.90 -5.52 -11.07
N ALA A 62 0.13 -5.92 -12.06
CA ALA A 62 0.31 -7.21 -12.70
C ALA A 62 0.16 -7.02 -14.20
N ARG A 63 1.09 -7.56 -14.95
CA ARG A 63 1.09 -7.51 -16.42
C ARG A 63 0.98 -6.08 -16.94
N GLY A 64 1.65 -5.15 -16.27
CA GLY A 64 1.65 -3.76 -16.68
C GLY A 64 0.40 -2.99 -16.31
N ARG A 65 -0.50 -3.60 -15.56
CA ARG A 65 -1.74 -2.95 -15.15
C ARG A 65 -1.78 -2.77 -13.64
N ALA A 66 -2.32 -1.64 -13.22
CA ALA A 66 -2.50 -1.39 -11.80
C ALA A 66 -3.70 -2.21 -11.31
N LEU A 67 -3.48 -3.01 -10.27
CA LEU A 67 -4.55 -3.79 -9.66
C LEU A 67 -5.22 -3.03 -8.54
N CYS A 68 -4.41 -2.54 -7.61
CA CYS A 68 -4.95 -1.82 -6.47
C CYS A 68 -3.87 -0.96 -5.84
N THR A 69 -4.31 -0.01 -5.02
CA THR A 69 -3.42 0.82 -4.24
C THR A 69 -3.80 0.66 -2.78
N VAL A 70 -2.79 0.40 -1.94
CA VAL A 70 -3.01 0.21 -0.51
C VAL A 70 -2.50 1.43 0.23
N TYR A 71 -3.37 1.99 1.07
CA TYR A 71 -3.03 3.12 1.92
C TYR A 71 -2.91 2.62 3.36
N PRO A 72 -1.69 2.61 3.91
CA PRO A 72 -1.50 2.11 5.29
C PRO A 72 -2.12 3.06 6.30
N HIS A 73 -2.74 2.48 7.31
CA HIS A 73 -3.27 3.21 8.44
C HIS A 73 -2.87 2.49 9.72
N ASP A 74 -2.93 3.19 10.83
CA ASP A 74 -2.58 2.61 12.11
C ASP A 74 -3.62 1.57 12.50
N GLY A 75 -3.22 0.31 12.44
CA GLY A 75 -4.09 -0.79 12.81
C GLY A 75 -4.98 -1.31 11.70
N PHE A 76 -4.91 -0.72 10.50
CA PHE A 76 -5.72 -1.19 9.37
C PHE A 76 -5.15 -0.68 8.05
N LEU A 77 -5.74 -1.10 6.95
CA LEU A 77 -5.34 -0.62 5.64
C LEU A 77 -6.58 -0.33 4.80
N ILE A 78 -6.43 0.58 3.85
CA ILE A 78 -7.48 0.86 2.88
C ILE A 78 -6.96 0.43 1.52
N CYS A 79 -7.70 -0.42 0.84
CA CYS A 79 -7.31 -0.91 -0.47
C CYS A 79 -8.28 -0.37 -1.51
N MET A 80 -7.75 0.43 -2.43
CA MET A 80 -8.56 0.95 -3.52
C MET A 80 -8.31 0.12 -4.76
N VAL A 81 -9.30 -0.65 -5.15
CA VAL A 81 -9.18 -1.52 -6.31
C VAL A 81 -9.46 -0.72 -7.56
N SER A 82 -8.55 -0.85 -8.54
CA SER A 82 -8.74 -0.22 -9.82
C SER A 82 -9.73 -1.06 -10.62
N VAL A 83 -10.93 -0.54 -10.80
CA VAL A 83 -11.92 -1.22 -11.61
C VAL A 83 -11.61 -0.91 -13.06
N GLY A 84 -11.08 -1.87 -13.74
CA GLY A 84 -10.67 -1.66 -15.12
C GLY A 84 -11.86 -1.43 -16.00
N SER A 85 -11.86 -0.32 -16.65
CA SER A 85 -12.90 -0.05 -17.60
C SER A 85 -12.44 -0.59 -18.92
N LYS A 86 -12.10 -1.47 -19.00
CA LYS A 86 -11.77 -2.00 -20.19
C LYS A 86 -10.91 -1.37 -21.00
#